data_9a77e41b675c5461c308edc252206c11
#
_entry.id   9a77e41b675c5461c308edc252206c11
#
_cell.length_a   1.000
_cell.length_b   1.000
_cell.length_c   1.000
_cell.angle_alpha   90.00
_cell.angle_beta   90.00
_cell.angle_gamma   90.00
#
_symmetry.space_group_name_H-M   'P 1'
#
loop_
_entity.id
_entity.type
_entity.pdbx_description
1 polymer ?
#
loop_
_entity_poly.entity_id
_entity_poly.type
_entity_poly.pdbx_seq_one_letter_code
_entity_poly.pdbx_strand_id
1 'polypeptide(L)'
;KVLVPFTLPDGSVPETEERMRLFHAHAYLRASRYYEAQLQLPVGRKEEGFPVPEQGCRVSYDPELYYNPDALPIRQEQPLQMPAPVTTREAHDGEPDPLLRMAPGYERYKRISLLYETSLADTFRQVGPEDGGDEERKKFVVHLARKCRQSAIPEEDAVRFALIHPFGREQEMELRATFGNVYRKEKRCSVRPCMPRRMLVAMQMEEFMTRRYELRFNRMKGCKEYRERHSLFTDYRPVTAETVKSICFEVQLEGVSAIEYDVQRYVDSRRVSHYWPVEEFLFDLPHWDGQDRIRPLADCVPCENEEWRNFFYIWFLSMVAHWLQMDREHANSTSPLLVGPQGCRKSTFCQSLLPPELRPYFVDGIDLGSRKDAEMALSRFALINLDEFDSIPASRQPYLKNLLQKAKVTLRKPYGESMEEMRRFASFIATSNTFALLTDTTGSRRFIGVEVKGMIRIEPIDYPQLYAQAVGALREGERYWFTPEEEVLLNRNNRMFEKRPLLEELFLHYFRIPEEEEGCEPLSAPEILMTISKQSKIDLTETKLRLFGQLMQKYNVRKKMKKDRKYYYVIPETEEPGTDVPVG
;
A
#
# COMPACT_ATOMS: atom_id res chain seq x y z
N LYS A 1 9.46 15.89 28.07
CA LYS A 1 10.45 16.32 27.07
C LYS A 1 10.42 15.32 25.92
N VAL A 2 10.47 15.82 24.69
CA VAL A 2 10.52 14.96 23.49
C VAL A 2 11.81 15.27 22.75
N LEU A 3 12.59 14.24 22.45
CA LEU A 3 13.81 14.32 21.64
C LEU A 3 13.50 13.71 20.27
N VAL A 4 13.73 14.48 19.21
CA VAL A 4 13.43 14.06 17.84
C VAL A 4 14.70 14.15 17.03
N PRO A 5 15.18 13.06 16.40
CA PRO A 5 16.31 13.11 15.51
C PRO A 5 15.94 13.79 14.18
N PHE A 6 16.82 14.66 13.69
CA PHE A 6 16.72 15.30 12.38
C PHE A 6 18.02 15.12 11.61
N THR A 7 17.92 14.88 10.31
CA THR A 7 19.05 14.78 9.39
C THR A 7 18.78 15.53 8.09
N LEU A 8 19.83 15.80 7.33
CA LEU A 8 19.72 16.21 5.93
C LEU A 8 19.12 15.07 5.08
N PRO A 9 18.67 15.34 3.84
CA PRO A 9 18.10 14.31 2.96
C PRO A 9 19.01 13.11 2.70
N ASP A 10 20.32 13.30 2.74
CA ASP A 10 21.36 12.26 2.61
C ASP A 10 21.66 11.48 3.90
N GLY A 11 20.98 11.83 5.00
CA GLY A 11 21.19 11.20 6.31
C GLY A 11 22.33 11.80 7.14
N SER A 12 23.07 12.79 6.62
CA SER A 12 24.12 13.50 7.34
C SER A 12 23.57 14.61 8.23
N VAL A 13 24.45 15.23 9.01
CA VAL A 13 24.16 16.46 9.77
C VAL A 13 25.06 17.58 9.24
N PRO A 14 24.68 18.87 9.36
CA PRO A 14 25.49 19.97 8.90
C PRO A 14 26.85 20.01 9.62
N GLU A 15 27.94 20.20 8.88
CA GLU A 15 29.31 20.14 9.44
C GLU A 15 29.78 21.47 10.04
N THR A 16 29.25 22.63 9.59
CA THR A 16 29.67 23.94 10.08
C THR A 16 28.71 24.42 11.16
N GLU A 17 29.27 25.11 12.18
CA GLU A 17 28.55 25.66 13.33
C GLU A 17 27.38 26.57 12.90
N GLU A 18 27.60 27.45 11.93
CA GLU A 18 26.57 28.35 11.41
C GLU A 18 25.41 27.58 10.74
N ARG A 19 25.73 26.61 9.90
CA ARG A 19 24.73 25.76 9.25
C ARG A 19 23.99 24.86 10.25
N MET A 20 24.68 24.40 11.28
CA MET A 20 24.09 23.60 12.36
C MET A 20 23.08 24.43 13.17
N ARG A 21 23.41 25.69 13.50
CA ARG A 21 22.48 26.60 14.18
C ARG A 21 21.22 26.87 13.37
N LEU A 22 21.36 27.14 12.08
CA LEU A 22 20.24 27.34 11.16
C LEU A 22 19.36 26.08 11.08
N PHE A 23 19.99 24.94 10.88
CA PHE A 23 19.30 23.65 10.80
C PHE A 23 18.56 23.33 12.11
N HIS A 24 19.21 23.52 13.25
CA HIS A 24 18.62 23.29 14.56
C HIS A 24 17.41 24.19 14.83
N ALA A 25 17.47 25.47 14.49
CA ALA A 25 16.36 26.40 14.68
C ALA A 25 15.12 25.97 13.88
N HIS A 26 15.29 25.57 12.63
CA HIS A 26 14.19 25.05 11.80
C HIS A 26 13.67 23.69 12.29
N ALA A 27 14.56 22.78 12.66
CA ALA A 27 14.19 21.47 13.22
C ALA A 27 13.39 21.62 14.52
N TYR A 28 13.84 22.50 15.41
CA TYR A 28 13.12 22.81 16.65
C TYR A 28 11.73 23.38 16.38
N LEU A 29 11.61 24.35 15.49
CA LEU A 29 10.33 24.95 15.14
C LEU A 29 9.37 23.90 14.54
N ARG A 30 9.88 23.05 13.65
CA ARG A 30 9.12 22.00 13.00
C ARG A 30 8.65 20.94 14.00
N ALA A 31 9.53 20.47 14.87
CA ALA A 31 9.18 19.53 15.94
C ALA A 31 8.17 20.14 16.91
N SER A 32 8.38 21.38 17.36
CA SER A 32 7.46 22.07 18.27
C SER A 32 6.06 22.15 17.67
N ARG A 33 5.92 22.58 16.43
CA ARG A 33 4.63 22.66 15.73
C ARG A 33 3.95 21.29 15.60
N TYR A 34 4.72 20.27 15.23
CA TYR A 34 4.18 18.91 15.10
C TYR A 34 3.63 18.40 16.43
N TYR A 35 4.40 18.52 17.52
CA TYR A 35 3.98 18.03 18.83
C TYR A 35 2.90 18.91 19.47
N GLU A 36 2.88 20.20 19.23
CA GLU A 36 1.75 21.07 19.60
C GLU A 36 0.44 20.54 19.01
N ALA A 37 0.46 20.21 17.71
CA ALA A 37 -0.71 19.69 17.03
C ALA A 37 -1.08 18.27 17.51
N GLN A 38 -0.07 17.40 17.68
CA GLN A 38 -0.26 16.01 18.11
C GLN A 38 -0.79 15.92 19.54
N LEU A 39 -0.23 16.67 20.46
CA LEU A 39 -0.59 16.66 21.87
C LEU A 39 -1.77 17.61 22.18
N GLN A 40 -2.15 18.45 21.22
CA GLN A 40 -3.11 19.55 21.41
C GLN A 40 -2.75 20.45 22.61
N LEU A 41 -1.44 20.57 22.84
CA LEU A 41 -0.85 21.37 23.90
C LEU A 41 0.11 22.38 23.28
N PRO A 42 0.03 23.65 23.65
CA PRO A 42 1.01 24.63 23.24
C PRO A 42 2.38 24.28 23.85
N VAL A 43 3.41 24.24 23.01
CA VAL A 43 4.78 24.10 23.48
C VAL A 43 5.31 25.47 23.80
N GLY A 44 5.67 25.72 25.05
CA GLY A 44 6.19 27.02 25.50
C GLY A 44 7.44 27.42 24.71
N ARG A 45 7.36 28.53 23.98
CA ARG A 45 8.49 29.13 23.27
C ARG A 45 9.07 30.23 24.13
N LYS A 46 10.39 30.33 24.20
CA LYS A 46 11.03 31.49 24.80
C LYS A 46 10.88 32.70 23.86
N GLU A 47 10.48 33.84 24.42
CA GLU A 47 10.35 35.11 23.68
C GLU A 47 11.68 35.61 23.10
N GLU A 48 12.80 35.07 23.55
CA GLU A 48 14.18 35.50 23.21
C GLU A 48 14.83 34.74 22.05
N GLY A 49 14.07 34.00 21.25
CA GLY A 49 14.59 33.31 20.08
C GLY A 49 14.61 31.78 20.17
N PHE A 50 15.23 31.15 19.19
CA PHE A 50 15.33 29.68 19.13
C PHE A 50 16.44 29.19 20.06
N PRO A 51 16.28 28.03 20.74
CA PRO A 51 17.35 27.43 21.51
C PRO A 51 18.54 27.12 20.59
N VAL A 52 19.75 27.47 21.03
CA VAL A 52 20.97 27.15 20.31
C VAL A 52 21.43 25.73 20.62
N PRO A 53 22.15 25.04 19.69
CA PRO A 53 22.57 23.65 19.87
C PRO A 53 23.41 23.43 21.15
N GLU A 54 24.17 24.47 21.56
CA GLU A 54 25.02 24.43 22.74
C GLU A 54 24.23 24.58 24.06
N GLN A 55 22.96 24.92 23.98
CA GLN A 55 22.09 25.04 25.14
C GLN A 55 21.71 23.65 25.65
N GLY A 56 22.45 23.19 26.65
CA GLY A 56 22.23 21.88 27.26
C GLY A 56 20.79 21.70 27.76
N CYS A 57 20.19 20.58 27.45
CA CYS A 57 18.90 20.18 28.00
C CYS A 57 19.11 19.55 29.38
N ARG A 58 18.50 20.12 30.46
CA ARG A 58 18.48 19.43 31.76
C ARG A 58 17.66 18.15 31.63
N VAL A 59 18.35 17.00 31.71
CA VAL A 59 17.70 15.69 31.76
C VAL A 59 17.22 15.47 33.19
N SER A 60 15.92 15.45 33.42
CA SER A 60 15.34 14.95 34.68
C SER A 60 15.21 13.44 34.61
N TYR A 61 15.50 12.76 35.72
CA TYR A 61 15.23 11.32 35.83
C TYR A 61 13.72 11.09 35.72
N ASP A 62 13.32 10.31 34.74
CA ASP A 62 11.96 9.85 34.52
C ASP A 62 12.00 8.33 34.39
N PRO A 63 11.49 7.58 35.40
CA PRO A 63 11.49 6.11 35.36
C PRO A 63 10.56 5.54 34.28
N GLU A 64 9.63 6.35 33.75
CA GLU A 64 8.69 5.97 32.68
C GLU A 64 9.11 6.54 31.32
N LEU A 65 10.36 6.99 31.19
CA LEU A 65 10.86 7.55 29.94
C LEU A 65 10.77 6.52 28.80
N TYR A 66 9.90 6.78 27.85
CA TYR A 66 9.87 6.00 26.61
C TYR A 66 11.06 6.41 25.71
N TYR A 67 11.88 5.45 25.37
CA TYR A 67 12.99 5.60 24.43
C TYR A 67 12.83 4.61 23.27
N ASN A 68 12.75 5.12 22.04
CA ASN A 68 12.78 4.29 20.85
C ASN A 68 14.18 4.41 20.21
N PRO A 69 15.04 3.40 20.33
CA PRO A 69 16.38 3.42 19.73
C PRO A 69 16.34 3.40 18.20
N ASP A 70 15.24 2.91 17.62
CA ASP A 70 15.06 2.76 16.17
C ASP A 70 14.27 3.92 15.56
N ALA A 71 14.12 5.04 16.28
CA ALA A 71 13.44 6.21 15.78
C ALA A 71 14.11 6.75 14.52
N LEU A 72 13.40 6.71 13.39
CA LEU A 72 13.92 7.23 12.14
C LEU A 72 14.03 8.75 12.20
N PRO A 73 15.18 9.32 11.80
CA PRO A 73 15.37 10.76 11.78
C PRO A 73 14.46 11.43 10.74
N ILE A 74 13.88 12.56 11.11
CA ILE A 74 13.13 13.39 10.18
C ILE A 74 14.11 14.08 9.23
N ARG A 75 13.96 13.85 7.94
CA ARG A 75 14.79 14.48 6.91
C ARG A 75 14.33 15.92 6.66
N GLN A 76 15.27 16.84 6.66
CA GLN A 76 15.02 18.25 6.44
C GLN A 76 16.13 18.86 5.57
N GLU A 77 15.75 19.64 4.58
CA GLU A 77 16.71 20.38 3.75
C GLU A 77 17.47 21.42 4.59
N GLN A 78 18.71 21.72 4.19
CA GLN A 78 19.51 22.73 4.83
C GLN A 78 18.89 24.12 4.58
N PRO A 79 18.42 24.83 5.60
CA PRO A 79 17.88 26.17 5.42
C PRO A 79 18.98 27.18 5.14
N LEU A 80 18.67 28.20 4.36
CA LEU A 80 19.60 29.28 4.01
C LEU A 80 19.54 30.47 4.97
N GLN A 81 18.44 30.62 5.69
CA GLN A 81 18.19 31.75 6.60
C GLN A 81 17.58 31.28 7.91
N MET A 82 17.80 32.06 8.98
CA MET A 82 17.11 31.81 10.25
C MET A 82 15.60 31.93 10.07
N PRO A 83 14.80 31.02 10.67
CA PRO A 83 13.36 31.18 10.66
C PRO A 83 13.01 32.50 11.37
N ALA A 84 12.04 33.23 10.85
CA ALA A 84 11.53 34.41 11.52
C ALA A 84 11.06 34.04 12.92
N PRO A 85 11.38 34.85 13.95
CA PRO A 85 10.76 34.66 15.25
C PRO A 85 9.25 34.72 15.07
N VAL A 86 8.57 33.69 15.54
CA VAL A 86 7.10 33.59 15.39
C VAL A 86 6.48 34.65 16.28
N THR A 87 6.41 35.87 15.77
CA THR A 87 5.47 36.85 16.31
C THR A 87 4.07 36.38 15.91
N THR A 88 3.15 36.43 16.86
CA THR A 88 1.77 35.95 16.77
C THR A 88 0.95 36.44 15.57
N ARG A 89 1.50 37.25 14.69
CA ARG A 89 0.81 37.87 13.56
C ARG A 89 1.11 37.31 12.16
N GLU A 90 2.20 36.56 11.95
CA GLU A 90 2.63 36.22 10.59
C GLU A 90 2.51 34.72 10.23
N ALA A 91 1.86 33.97 11.03
CA ALA A 91 1.84 32.51 10.88
C ALA A 91 0.80 32.01 9.90
N HIS A 92 0.55 32.50 8.71
CA HIS A 92 -0.50 31.79 7.95
C HIS A 92 -0.66 32.01 6.43
N ASP A 93 0.31 32.58 5.74
CA ASP A 93 0.21 32.68 4.27
C ASP A 93 1.07 31.63 3.49
N GLY A 94 1.76 30.74 4.20
CA GLY A 94 2.51 29.64 3.58
C GLY A 94 1.75 28.31 3.63
N GLU A 95 1.96 27.44 2.65
CA GLU A 95 1.46 26.06 2.74
C GLU A 95 1.97 25.40 4.03
N PRO A 96 1.08 24.77 4.84
CA PRO A 96 1.49 24.14 6.08
C PRO A 96 2.46 22.98 5.80
N ASP A 97 3.48 22.86 6.64
CA ASP A 97 4.45 21.75 6.59
C ASP A 97 3.70 20.40 6.46
N PRO A 98 4.11 19.54 5.52
CA PRO A 98 3.47 18.23 5.33
C PRO A 98 3.37 17.39 6.60
N LEU A 99 4.36 17.48 7.51
CA LEU A 99 4.33 16.78 8.80
C LEU A 99 3.20 17.27 9.72
N LEU A 100 2.90 18.56 9.68
CA LEU A 100 1.79 19.13 10.47
C LEU A 100 0.43 18.66 9.96
N ARG A 101 0.30 18.45 8.64
CA ARG A 101 -0.94 17.90 8.03
C ARG A 101 -1.21 16.46 8.48
N MET A 102 -0.19 15.71 8.88
CA MET A 102 -0.30 14.33 9.35
C MET A 102 -0.66 14.24 10.85
N ALA A 103 -0.52 15.32 11.62
CA ALA A 103 -0.81 15.30 13.04
C ALA A 103 -2.32 15.26 13.30
N PRO A 104 -2.84 14.25 14.03
CA PRO A 104 -4.24 14.21 14.43
C PRO A 104 -4.61 15.46 15.21
N GLY A 105 -5.76 16.09 14.88
CA GLY A 105 -6.24 17.27 15.59
C GLY A 105 -5.58 18.61 15.23
N TYR A 106 -4.61 18.62 14.28
CA TYR A 106 -3.94 19.87 13.86
C TYR A 106 -4.91 20.98 13.47
N GLU A 107 -5.93 20.67 12.69
CA GLU A 107 -6.93 21.66 12.28
C GLU A 107 -7.81 22.18 13.44
N ARG A 108 -8.07 21.33 14.45
CA ARG A 108 -8.73 21.74 15.68
C ARG A 108 -7.84 22.68 16.49
N TYR A 109 -6.59 22.28 16.70
CA TYR A 109 -5.59 23.09 17.38
C TYR A 109 -5.42 24.47 16.72
N LYS A 110 -5.23 24.52 15.42
CA LYS A 110 -5.07 25.77 14.64
C LYS A 110 -6.25 26.71 14.83
N ARG A 111 -7.48 26.19 14.81
CA ARG A 111 -8.69 27.00 15.04
C ARG A 111 -8.77 27.55 16.45
N ILE A 112 -8.55 26.69 17.44
CA ILE A 112 -8.64 27.12 18.85
C ILE A 112 -7.54 28.13 19.14
N SER A 113 -6.33 27.93 18.65
CA SER A 113 -5.21 28.88 18.75
C SER A 113 -5.59 30.25 18.19
N LEU A 114 -6.12 30.30 16.96
CA LEU A 114 -6.55 31.56 16.33
C LEU A 114 -7.65 32.28 17.14
N LEU A 115 -8.63 31.54 17.63
CA LEU A 115 -9.70 32.12 18.48
C LEU A 115 -9.17 32.63 19.81
N TYR A 116 -8.21 31.91 20.40
CA TYR A 116 -7.57 32.32 21.63
C TYR A 116 -6.74 33.59 21.44
N GLU A 117 -5.90 33.65 20.39
CA GLU A 117 -5.09 34.82 20.04
C GLU A 117 -5.97 36.06 19.80
N THR A 118 -7.08 35.87 19.09
CA THR A 118 -8.06 36.96 18.90
C THR A 118 -8.65 37.42 20.21
N SER A 119 -9.03 36.49 21.10
CA SER A 119 -9.59 36.80 22.43
C SER A 119 -8.56 37.49 23.30
N LEU A 120 -7.32 37.10 23.24
CA LEU A 120 -6.18 37.68 23.96
C LEU A 120 -5.91 39.11 23.46
N ALA A 121 -5.82 39.31 22.13
CA ALA A 121 -5.64 40.64 21.55
C ALA A 121 -6.77 41.62 21.89
N ASP A 122 -8.02 41.15 21.90
CA ASP A 122 -9.16 41.94 22.31
C ASP A 122 -9.10 42.30 23.81
N THR A 123 -8.58 41.39 24.63
CA THR A 123 -8.39 41.63 26.06
C THR A 123 -7.34 42.71 26.30
N PHE A 124 -6.20 42.63 25.60
CA PHE A 124 -5.14 43.66 25.65
C PHE A 124 -5.68 45.04 25.22
N ARG A 125 -6.53 45.12 24.21
CA ARG A 125 -7.12 46.40 23.77
C ARG A 125 -8.09 47.00 24.77
N GLN A 126 -8.82 46.16 25.54
CA GLN A 126 -9.91 46.63 26.43
C GLN A 126 -9.46 46.86 27.86
N VAL A 127 -8.53 46.08 28.36
CA VAL A 127 -8.08 46.12 29.76
C VAL A 127 -6.66 46.68 29.89
N GLY A 128 -5.88 46.71 28.81
CA GLY A 128 -4.46 47.10 28.84
C GLY A 128 -3.53 45.92 29.12
N PRO A 129 -2.21 46.16 29.18
CA PRO A 129 -1.22 45.14 29.45
C PRO A 129 -1.34 44.58 30.89
N GLU A 130 -0.86 43.34 31.05
CA GLU A 130 -0.91 42.57 32.30
C GLU A 130 0.11 43.03 33.38
N ASP A 131 0.97 43.99 33.04
CA ASP A 131 2.13 44.45 33.84
C ASP A 131 1.75 45.34 35.07
N GLY A 132 0.49 45.63 35.26
CA GLY A 132 -0.02 46.27 36.46
C GLY A 132 -0.17 45.27 37.60
N GLY A 133 -0.06 45.68 38.85
CA GLY A 133 -0.07 44.83 40.04
C GLY A 133 -1.20 43.76 40.11
N ASP A 134 -1.23 42.95 41.16
CA ASP A 134 -2.09 41.75 41.31
C ASP A 134 -3.59 41.99 40.98
N GLU A 135 -4.13 43.16 41.26
CA GLU A 135 -5.52 43.47 40.94
C GLU A 135 -5.80 43.67 39.44
N GLU A 136 -4.86 44.29 38.72
CA GLU A 136 -4.99 44.50 37.27
C GLU A 136 -4.82 43.19 36.51
N ARG A 137 -3.89 42.36 36.95
CA ARG A 137 -3.72 41.00 36.46
C ARG A 137 -4.98 40.13 36.64
N LYS A 138 -5.61 40.18 37.82
CA LYS A 138 -6.88 39.48 38.07
C LYS A 138 -7.99 39.95 37.14
N LYS A 139 -8.11 41.26 36.93
CA LYS A 139 -9.07 41.83 35.98
C LYS A 139 -8.81 41.34 34.54
N PHE A 140 -7.55 41.34 34.15
CA PHE A 140 -7.13 40.84 32.84
C PHE A 140 -7.52 39.36 32.63
N VAL A 141 -7.17 38.46 33.57
CA VAL A 141 -7.48 37.03 33.51
C VAL A 141 -8.98 36.77 33.48
N VAL A 142 -9.77 37.51 34.29
CA VAL A 142 -11.24 37.39 34.26
C VAL A 142 -11.80 37.82 32.91
N HIS A 143 -11.26 38.91 32.33
CA HIS A 143 -11.73 39.42 31.04
C HIS A 143 -11.35 38.43 29.90
N LEU A 144 -10.15 37.93 29.92
CA LEU A 144 -9.68 36.90 28.98
C LEU A 144 -10.57 35.64 29.06
N ALA A 145 -10.86 35.15 30.27
CA ALA A 145 -11.72 33.99 30.45
C ALA A 145 -13.14 34.22 29.87
N ARG A 146 -13.68 35.45 30.03
CA ARG A 146 -14.95 35.84 29.40
C ARG A 146 -14.89 35.84 27.90
N LYS A 147 -13.83 36.41 27.31
CA LYS A 147 -13.63 36.43 25.85
C LYS A 147 -13.48 35.05 25.29
N CYS A 148 -12.66 34.19 25.91
CA CYS A 148 -12.53 32.79 25.54
C CYS A 148 -13.87 32.05 25.58
N ARG A 149 -14.68 32.29 26.64
CA ARG A 149 -16.02 31.73 26.75
C ARG A 149 -16.96 32.23 25.65
N GLN A 150 -16.92 33.52 25.33
CA GLN A 150 -17.70 34.13 24.24
C GLN A 150 -17.29 33.59 22.86
N SER A 151 -16.02 33.31 22.68
CA SER A 151 -15.47 32.70 21.47
C SER A 151 -15.68 31.17 21.39
N ALA A 152 -16.45 30.60 22.33
CA ALA A 152 -16.76 29.17 22.43
C ALA A 152 -15.51 28.26 22.51
N ILE A 153 -14.40 28.76 23.04
CA ILE A 153 -13.21 27.97 23.34
C ILE A 153 -13.53 27.05 24.52
N PRO A 154 -13.28 25.75 24.48
CA PRO A 154 -13.41 24.85 25.62
C PRO A 154 -12.56 25.32 26.81
N GLU A 155 -13.08 25.17 28.05
CA GLU A 155 -12.40 25.62 29.27
C GLU A 155 -10.96 25.08 29.39
N GLU A 156 -10.79 23.77 29.15
CA GLU A 156 -9.47 23.14 29.23
C GLU A 156 -8.49 23.72 28.24
N ASP A 157 -8.91 23.95 26.98
CA ASP A 157 -8.07 24.52 25.95
C ASP A 157 -7.72 25.97 26.26
N ALA A 158 -8.69 26.77 26.72
CA ALA A 158 -8.45 28.15 27.10
C ALA A 158 -7.45 28.27 28.28
N VAL A 159 -7.57 27.39 29.27
CA VAL A 159 -6.60 27.30 30.37
C VAL A 159 -5.23 26.88 29.90
N ARG A 160 -5.15 25.89 29.03
CA ARG A 160 -3.87 25.40 28.45
C ARG A 160 -3.12 26.52 27.72
N PHE A 161 -3.81 27.25 26.87
CA PHE A 161 -3.23 28.40 26.17
C PHE A 161 -2.83 29.54 27.15
N ALA A 162 -3.63 29.82 28.17
CA ALA A 162 -3.31 30.83 29.14
C ALA A 162 -2.08 30.51 30.01
N LEU A 163 -1.84 29.22 30.30
CA LEU A 163 -0.67 28.77 31.06
C LEU A 163 0.68 28.97 30.34
N ILE A 164 0.70 29.21 29.03
CA ILE A 164 1.91 29.49 28.29
C ILE A 164 2.43 30.89 28.57
N HIS A 165 1.53 31.82 28.79
CA HIS A 165 1.87 33.21 29.04
C HIS A 165 2.43 33.43 30.47
N PRO A 166 3.29 34.42 30.66
CA PRO A 166 3.88 34.75 31.97
C PRO A 166 2.84 34.89 33.09
N PHE A 167 1.73 35.51 32.79
CA PHE A 167 0.62 35.70 33.77
C PHE A 167 -0.04 34.38 34.22
N GLY A 168 0.12 33.31 33.47
CA GLY A 168 -0.45 32.00 33.79
C GLY A 168 0.47 31.07 34.56
N ARG A 169 1.79 31.17 34.31
CA ARG A 169 2.79 30.21 34.81
C ARG A 169 2.99 30.30 36.33
N GLU A 170 2.97 31.48 36.89
CA GLU A 170 3.27 31.69 38.33
C GLU A 170 2.11 31.34 39.27
N GLN A 171 0.88 31.34 38.78
CA GLN A 171 -0.32 31.13 39.60
C GLN A 171 -1.33 30.19 38.93
N GLU A 172 -0.89 29.01 38.53
CA GLU A 172 -1.74 28.04 37.82
C GLU A 172 -3.05 27.73 38.54
N MET A 173 -3.02 27.52 39.87
CA MET A 173 -4.23 27.21 40.64
C MET A 173 -5.26 28.35 40.63
N GLU A 174 -4.79 29.58 40.74
CA GLU A 174 -5.67 30.77 40.73
C GLU A 174 -6.26 30.98 39.32
N LEU A 175 -5.45 30.80 38.27
CA LEU A 175 -5.88 30.89 36.89
C LEU A 175 -6.96 29.85 36.58
N ARG A 176 -6.75 28.57 36.93
CA ARG A 176 -7.75 27.50 36.76
C ARG A 176 -9.04 27.81 37.54
N ALA A 177 -8.92 28.27 38.76
CA ALA A 177 -10.10 28.65 39.55
C ALA A 177 -10.87 29.83 38.93
N THR A 178 -10.18 30.83 38.39
CA THR A 178 -10.77 31.98 37.72
C THR A 178 -11.51 31.59 36.45
N PHE A 179 -10.87 30.81 35.57
CA PHE A 179 -11.50 30.29 34.36
C PHE A 179 -12.72 29.42 34.71
N GLY A 180 -12.58 28.47 35.63
CA GLY A 180 -13.68 27.62 36.08
C GLY A 180 -14.86 28.40 36.67
N ASN A 181 -14.60 29.49 37.42
CA ASN A 181 -15.65 30.37 37.97
C ASN A 181 -16.37 31.14 36.87
N VAL A 182 -15.63 31.70 35.90
CA VAL A 182 -16.21 32.42 34.77
C VAL A 182 -17.04 31.47 33.89
N TYR A 183 -16.51 30.32 33.56
CA TYR A 183 -17.19 29.35 32.72
C TYR A 183 -18.44 28.76 33.36
N ARG A 184 -18.50 28.66 34.71
CA ARG A 184 -19.69 28.22 35.46
C ARG A 184 -20.74 29.34 35.65
N LYS A 185 -20.31 30.56 35.98
CA LYS A 185 -21.23 31.67 36.25
C LYS A 185 -21.94 32.19 35.00
N GLU A 186 -21.27 32.15 33.85
CA GLU A 186 -21.83 32.69 32.61
C GLU A 186 -22.66 31.67 31.79
N LYS A 187 -23.17 30.61 32.42
CA LYS A 187 -24.14 29.69 31.80
C LYS A 187 -25.45 30.35 31.33
N ARG A 188 -25.74 31.58 31.78
CA ARG A 188 -26.98 32.32 31.49
C ARG A 188 -26.78 33.61 30.70
N CYS A 189 -25.61 33.90 30.21
CA CYS A 189 -25.41 35.11 29.42
C CYS A 189 -26.02 34.92 28.02
N SER A 190 -27.03 35.71 27.71
CA SER A 190 -27.74 35.74 26.42
C SER A 190 -26.92 36.40 25.28
N VAL A 191 -25.61 36.48 25.42
CA VAL A 191 -24.74 36.94 24.37
C VAL A 191 -24.70 35.82 23.32
N ARG A 192 -25.27 36.06 22.15
CA ARG A 192 -25.18 35.17 21.00
C ARG A 192 -23.70 34.83 20.77
N PRO A 193 -23.32 33.55 20.72
CA PRO A 193 -21.93 33.19 20.45
C PRO A 193 -21.53 33.93 19.17
N CYS A 194 -20.37 34.56 19.19
CA CYS A 194 -19.80 35.29 18.05
C CYS A 194 -19.57 34.34 16.85
N MET A 195 -19.70 33.06 17.10
CA MET A 195 -19.46 31.96 16.13
C MET A 195 -20.79 31.51 15.50
N PRO A 196 -20.88 31.40 14.18
CA PRO A 196 -22.05 30.85 13.51
C PRO A 196 -22.40 29.45 14.08
N ARG A 197 -23.68 29.17 14.32
CA ARG A 197 -24.15 27.87 14.85
C ARG A 197 -23.58 26.68 14.10
N ARG A 198 -23.48 26.78 12.77
CA ARG A 198 -22.89 25.73 11.93
C ARG A 198 -21.41 25.45 12.23
N MET A 199 -20.66 26.48 12.60
CA MET A 199 -19.25 26.33 12.97
C MET A 199 -19.11 25.65 14.34
N LEU A 200 -19.97 26.01 15.29
CA LEU A 200 -20.03 25.36 16.61
C LEU A 200 -20.35 23.86 16.48
N VAL A 201 -21.36 23.52 15.68
CA VAL A 201 -21.73 22.13 15.41
C VAL A 201 -20.56 21.36 14.76
N ALA A 202 -19.87 21.99 13.80
CA ALA A 202 -18.72 21.35 13.14
C ALA A 202 -17.56 21.08 14.11
N MET A 203 -17.29 22.01 15.05
CA MET A 203 -16.25 21.83 16.07
C MET A 203 -16.60 20.73 17.08
N GLN A 204 -17.83 20.73 17.58
CA GLN A 204 -18.31 19.71 18.51
C GLN A 204 -18.35 18.33 17.87
N MET A 205 -18.75 18.26 16.58
CA MET A 205 -18.71 17.04 15.79
C MET A 205 -17.29 16.50 15.66
N GLU A 206 -16.33 17.36 15.31
CA GLU A 206 -14.93 16.96 15.18
C GLU A 206 -14.36 16.44 16.50
N GLU A 207 -14.65 17.12 17.59
CA GLU A 207 -14.25 16.69 18.94
C GLU A 207 -14.82 15.31 19.28
N PHE A 208 -16.13 15.13 19.05
CA PHE A 208 -16.81 13.85 19.27
C PHE A 208 -16.17 12.75 18.43
N MET A 209 -16.04 12.97 17.12
CA MET A 209 -15.51 11.97 16.17
C MET A 209 -14.06 11.59 16.52
N THR A 210 -13.22 12.57 16.82
CA THR A 210 -11.80 12.32 17.14
C THR A 210 -11.64 11.59 18.47
N ARG A 211 -12.48 11.87 19.46
CA ARG A 211 -12.45 11.24 20.79
C ARG A 211 -12.94 9.80 20.74
N ARG A 212 -13.99 9.51 19.98
CA ARG A 212 -14.70 8.24 20.04
C ARG A 212 -14.32 7.27 18.93
N TYR A 213 -14.03 7.79 17.74
CA TYR A 213 -13.77 6.98 16.56
C TYR A 213 -12.38 7.23 15.99
N GLU A 214 -11.88 6.19 15.37
CA GLU A 214 -10.74 6.25 14.49
C GLU A 214 -11.22 5.89 13.08
N LEU A 215 -11.09 6.87 12.17
CA LEU A 215 -11.56 6.75 10.79
C LEU A 215 -10.37 6.75 9.84
N ARG A 216 -10.47 5.91 8.81
CA ARG A 216 -9.50 5.88 7.72
C ARG A 216 -10.18 5.60 6.39
N PHE A 217 -9.61 6.08 5.32
CA PHE A 217 -10.01 5.70 3.97
C PHE A 217 -9.04 4.64 3.46
N ASN A 218 -9.49 3.39 3.42
CA ASN A 218 -8.70 2.28 2.90
C ASN A 218 -8.62 2.37 1.38
N ARG A 219 -7.44 2.72 0.87
CA ARG A 219 -7.21 2.98 -0.55
C ARG A 219 -7.30 1.73 -1.41
N MET A 220 -6.89 0.58 -0.89
CA MET A 220 -6.98 -0.68 -1.62
C MET A 220 -8.43 -1.19 -1.69
N LYS A 221 -9.15 -1.21 -0.56
CA LYS A 221 -10.57 -1.58 -0.56
C LYS A 221 -11.46 -0.53 -1.22
N GLY A 222 -11.01 0.73 -1.28
CA GLY A 222 -11.78 1.84 -1.84
C GLY A 222 -12.97 2.26 -0.97
N CYS A 223 -12.93 1.98 0.33
CA CYS A 223 -13.99 2.31 1.28
C CYS A 223 -13.42 2.98 2.54
N LYS A 224 -14.30 3.70 3.22
CA LYS A 224 -14.00 4.26 4.53
C LYS A 224 -14.24 3.21 5.58
N GLU A 225 -13.32 3.13 6.53
CA GLU A 225 -13.36 2.20 7.65
C GLU A 225 -13.30 2.99 8.95
N TYR A 226 -13.91 2.44 10.00
CA TYR A 226 -13.88 2.99 11.34
C TYR A 226 -13.65 1.91 12.39
N ARG A 227 -13.12 2.31 13.52
CA ARG A 227 -13.16 1.55 14.78
C ARG A 227 -13.43 2.48 15.93
N GLU A 228 -14.00 1.96 17.00
CA GLU A 228 -14.19 2.69 18.25
C GLU A 228 -12.90 2.62 19.08
N ARG A 229 -12.41 3.77 19.56
CA ARG A 229 -11.12 3.86 20.29
C ARG A 229 -11.10 3.08 21.60
N HIS A 230 -12.25 2.92 22.25
CA HIS A 230 -12.36 2.25 23.55
C HIS A 230 -13.07 0.90 23.46
N SER A 231 -13.21 0.35 22.27
CA SER A 231 -13.79 -0.96 22.07
C SER A 231 -12.75 -2.06 22.30
N LEU A 232 -13.19 -3.21 22.81
CA LEU A 232 -12.40 -4.44 22.86
C LEU A 232 -12.15 -5.01 21.45
N PHE A 233 -12.95 -4.59 20.48
CA PHE A 233 -12.77 -4.97 19.08
C PHE A 233 -11.81 -4.01 18.40
N THR A 234 -10.65 -4.52 18.00
CA THR A 234 -9.58 -3.75 17.36
C THR A 234 -9.74 -3.62 15.85
N ASP A 235 -10.63 -4.41 15.26
CA ASP A 235 -10.80 -4.49 13.80
C ASP A 235 -11.56 -3.29 13.24
N TYR A 236 -11.05 -2.78 12.13
CA TYR A 236 -11.73 -1.75 11.35
C TYR A 236 -12.90 -2.33 10.56
N ARG A 237 -14.05 -1.67 10.66
CA ARG A 237 -15.29 -2.02 9.94
C ARG A 237 -15.61 -0.98 8.88
N PRO A 238 -16.23 -1.36 7.76
CA PRO A 238 -16.64 -0.40 6.75
C PRO A 238 -17.70 0.56 7.29
N VAL A 239 -17.58 1.84 6.94
CA VAL A 239 -18.62 2.83 7.21
C VAL A 239 -19.76 2.63 6.24
N THR A 240 -20.91 2.23 6.76
CA THR A 240 -22.17 2.03 6.01
C THR A 240 -23.14 3.18 6.28
N ALA A 241 -24.25 3.25 5.54
CA ALA A 241 -25.32 4.19 5.82
C ALA A 241 -25.93 4.01 7.23
N GLU A 242 -25.98 2.77 7.71
CA GLU A 242 -26.38 2.44 9.08
C GLU A 242 -25.40 2.99 10.11
N THR A 243 -24.10 2.84 9.85
CA THR A 243 -23.05 3.41 10.71
C THR A 243 -23.19 4.92 10.84
N VAL A 244 -23.44 5.63 9.74
CA VAL A 244 -23.61 7.10 9.75
C VAL A 244 -24.81 7.50 10.61
N LYS A 245 -25.93 6.78 10.52
CA LYS A 245 -27.12 7.01 11.34
C LYS A 245 -26.86 6.74 12.81
N SER A 246 -26.19 5.65 13.14
CA SER A 246 -25.82 5.32 14.53
C SER A 246 -24.91 6.37 15.14
N ILE A 247 -23.88 6.80 14.43
CA ILE A 247 -22.99 7.89 14.86
C ILE A 247 -23.78 9.18 15.04
N CYS A 248 -24.68 9.53 14.13
CA CYS A 248 -25.52 10.72 14.26
C CYS A 248 -26.36 10.69 15.53
N PHE A 249 -26.99 9.55 15.82
CA PHE A 249 -27.78 9.37 17.04
C PHE A 249 -26.92 9.53 18.30
N GLU A 250 -25.72 8.96 18.34
CA GLU A 250 -24.80 9.10 19.48
C GLU A 250 -24.33 10.53 19.69
N VAL A 251 -24.04 11.26 18.61
CA VAL A 251 -23.68 12.68 18.63
C VAL A 251 -24.79 13.52 19.23
N GLN A 252 -26.05 13.21 18.86
CA GLN A 252 -27.24 13.90 19.40
C GLN A 252 -27.46 13.60 20.88
N LEU A 253 -27.20 12.39 21.34
CA LEU A 253 -27.25 12.02 22.75
C LEU A 253 -26.25 12.82 23.61
N GLU A 254 -25.12 13.21 23.04
CA GLU A 254 -24.14 14.11 23.69
C GLU A 254 -24.52 15.60 23.60
N GLY A 255 -25.71 15.93 23.08
CA GLY A 255 -26.25 17.29 23.03
C GLY A 255 -25.78 18.14 21.86
N VAL A 256 -25.13 17.54 20.86
CA VAL A 256 -24.70 18.23 19.63
C VAL A 256 -25.85 18.20 18.61
N SER A 257 -26.27 19.37 18.15
CA SER A 257 -27.36 19.49 17.16
C SER A 257 -26.90 19.16 15.74
N ALA A 258 -26.29 17.99 15.55
CA ALA A 258 -25.84 17.49 14.25
C ALA A 258 -26.93 16.67 13.57
N ILE A 259 -26.90 16.63 12.24
CA ILE A 259 -27.75 15.79 11.42
C ILE A 259 -26.89 14.79 10.62
N GLU A 260 -27.53 13.77 10.03
CA GLU A 260 -26.82 12.74 9.23
C GLU A 260 -25.90 13.34 8.17
N TYR A 261 -26.33 14.44 7.54
CA TYR A 261 -25.51 15.15 6.53
C TYR A 261 -24.19 15.70 7.14
N ASP A 262 -24.19 16.15 8.38
CA ASP A 262 -22.97 16.68 9.03
C ASP A 262 -21.99 15.53 9.31
N VAL A 263 -22.48 14.36 9.75
CA VAL A 263 -21.67 13.15 9.94
C VAL A 263 -21.10 12.69 8.59
N GLN A 264 -21.96 12.60 7.57
CA GLN A 264 -21.54 12.19 6.23
C GLN A 264 -20.46 13.14 5.67
N ARG A 265 -20.66 14.44 5.81
CA ARG A 265 -19.70 15.47 5.39
C ARG A 265 -18.36 15.34 6.12
N TYR A 266 -18.36 15.00 7.42
CA TYR A 266 -17.14 14.74 8.15
C TYR A 266 -16.42 13.50 7.62
N VAL A 267 -17.14 12.39 7.47
CA VAL A 267 -16.65 11.12 6.92
C VAL A 267 -16.13 11.29 5.49
N ASP A 268 -16.75 12.17 4.68
CA ASP A 268 -16.35 12.45 3.29
C ASP A 268 -15.23 13.48 3.17
N SER A 269 -14.86 14.11 4.29
CA SER A 269 -13.83 15.17 4.27
C SER A 269 -12.41 14.61 4.29
N ARG A 270 -11.43 15.49 3.99
CA ARG A 270 -9.99 15.19 4.11
C ARG A 270 -9.51 14.97 5.56
N ARG A 271 -10.42 15.03 6.55
CA ARG A 271 -10.11 14.73 7.96
C ARG A 271 -9.95 13.25 8.22
N VAL A 272 -10.54 12.43 7.36
CA VAL A 272 -10.33 10.97 7.35
C VAL A 272 -9.01 10.71 6.66
N SER A 273 -8.04 10.18 7.42
CA SER A 273 -6.70 9.85 6.90
C SER A 273 -6.77 8.77 5.83
N HIS A 274 -5.89 8.86 4.84
CA HIS A 274 -5.73 7.79 3.87
C HIS A 274 -4.87 6.68 4.48
N TYR A 275 -5.32 5.46 4.30
CA TYR A 275 -4.65 4.24 4.74
C TYR A 275 -4.22 3.43 3.52
N TRP A 276 -2.93 3.16 3.44
CA TRP A 276 -2.30 2.34 2.43
C TRP A 276 -1.72 1.08 3.09
N PRO A 277 -2.45 -0.04 3.15
CA PRO A 277 -2.07 -1.21 3.94
C PRO A 277 -0.64 -1.72 3.66
N VAL A 278 -0.30 -1.79 2.38
CA VAL A 278 1.01 -2.27 1.95
C VAL A 278 2.12 -1.28 2.31
N GLU A 279 1.86 0.03 2.15
CA GLU A 279 2.86 1.06 2.48
C GLU A 279 3.11 1.15 3.98
N GLU A 280 2.05 1.10 4.80
CA GLU A 280 2.21 1.08 6.26
C GLU A 280 2.96 -0.17 6.74
N PHE A 281 2.60 -1.35 6.19
CA PHE A 281 3.33 -2.57 6.51
C PHE A 281 4.83 -2.45 6.18
N LEU A 282 5.17 -1.92 4.98
CA LEU A 282 6.56 -1.74 4.58
C LEU A 282 7.29 -0.65 5.38
N PHE A 283 6.56 0.35 5.87
CA PHE A 283 7.12 1.43 6.68
C PHE A 283 7.50 0.95 8.09
N ASP A 284 6.72 0.04 8.66
CA ASP A 284 6.90 -0.47 10.02
C ASP A 284 7.93 -1.63 10.09
N LEU A 285 8.56 -1.99 8.97
CA LEU A 285 9.55 -3.07 8.93
C LEU A 285 10.81 -2.72 9.74
N PRO A 286 11.35 -3.67 10.51
CA PRO A 286 12.63 -3.52 11.17
C PRO A 286 13.79 -3.50 10.15
N HIS A 287 14.99 -3.18 10.62
CA HIS A 287 16.18 -3.41 9.81
C HIS A 287 16.39 -4.90 9.54
N TRP A 288 16.81 -5.23 8.31
CA TRP A 288 17.16 -6.59 7.95
C TRP A 288 18.38 -7.06 8.76
N ASP A 289 18.29 -8.25 9.33
CA ASP A 289 19.33 -8.87 10.16
C ASP A 289 20.45 -9.57 9.34
N GLY A 290 20.40 -9.49 8.01
CA GLY A 290 21.37 -10.11 7.09
C GLY A 290 21.11 -11.58 6.78
N GLN A 291 20.05 -12.21 7.34
CA GLN A 291 19.75 -13.61 7.05
C GLN A 291 18.83 -13.75 5.83
N ASP A 292 19.19 -14.68 4.95
CA ASP A 292 18.33 -15.04 3.79
C ASP A 292 17.13 -15.86 4.27
N ARG A 293 15.92 -15.37 4.05
CA ARG A 293 14.65 -16.04 4.35
C ARG A 293 13.83 -16.32 3.10
N ILE A 294 14.10 -15.61 2.01
CA ILE A 294 13.31 -15.76 0.78
C ILE A 294 13.64 -17.09 0.08
N ARG A 295 14.93 -17.45 -0.03
CA ARG A 295 15.32 -18.71 -0.66
C ARG A 295 14.91 -19.95 0.15
N PRO A 296 15.08 -19.98 1.48
CA PRO A 296 14.51 -21.06 2.32
C PRO A 296 12.99 -21.19 2.21
N LEU A 297 12.26 -20.08 2.01
CA LEU A 297 10.82 -20.12 1.75
C LEU A 297 10.50 -20.81 0.40
N ALA A 298 11.31 -20.56 -0.64
CA ALA A 298 11.20 -21.30 -1.89
C ALA A 298 11.45 -22.80 -1.72
N ASP A 299 12.41 -23.18 -0.87
CA ASP A 299 12.78 -24.57 -0.58
C ASP A 299 11.66 -25.36 0.15
N CYS A 300 10.62 -24.67 0.65
CA CYS A 300 9.41 -25.31 1.17
C CYS A 300 8.61 -26.04 0.09
N VAL A 301 8.78 -25.67 -1.18
CA VAL A 301 8.16 -26.31 -2.35
C VAL A 301 9.08 -27.41 -2.88
N PRO A 302 8.76 -28.71 -2.66
CA PRO A 302 9.60 -29.80 -3.13
C PRO A 302 9.52 -29.91 -4.67
N CYS A 303 10.59 -29.58 -5.36
CA CYS A 303 10.70 -29.65 -6.81
C CYS A 303 12.11 -30.02 -7.26
N GLU A 304 12.24 -30.45 -8.52
CA GLU A 304 13.53 -30.79 -9.17
C GLU A 304 14.07 -29.62 -10.01
N ASN A 305 13.36 -28.50 -10.09
CA ASN A 305 13.81 -27.35 -10.87
C ASN A 305 14.92 -26.60 -10.09
N GLU A 306 16.16 -26.75 -10.55
CA GLU A 306 17.34 -26.12 -9.94
C GLU A 306 17.25 -24.58 -9.90
N GLU A 307 16.58 -23.98 -10.89
CA GLU A 307 16.43 -22.53 -11.00
C GLU A 307 15.31 -21.97 -10.11
N TRP A 308 14.43 -22.83 -9.58
CA TRP A 308 13.26 -22.40 -8.81
C TRP A 308 13.60 -21.43 -7.69
N ARG A 309 14.62 -21.77 -6.90
CA ARG A 309 15.05 -21.00 -5.73
C ARG A 309 15.43 -19.57 -6.09
N ASN A 310 16.18 -19.40 -7.20
CA ASN A 310 16.60 -18.09 -7.67
C ASN A 310 15.47 -17.34 -8.38
N PHE A 311 14.66 -18.02 -9.17
CA PHE A 311 13.53 -17.41 -9.86
C PHE A 311 12.45 -16.94 -8.87
N PHE A 312 12.19 -17.72 -7.81
CA PHE A 312 11.30 -17.30 -6.73
C PHE A 312 11.85 -16.07 -6.01
N TYR A 313 13.14 -16.01 -5.74
CA TYR A 313 13.79 -14.86 -5.13
C TYR A 313 13.58 -13.60 -5.98
N ILE A 314 13.89 -13.64 -7.26
CA ILE A 314 13.70 -12.52 -8.20
C ILE A 314 12.23 -12.09 -8.24
N TRP A 315 11.31 -13.05 -8.32
CA TRP A 315 9.87 -12.77 -8.33
C TRP A 315 9.41 -12.13 -7.02
N PHE A 316 9.90 -12.58 -5.87
CA PHE A 316 9.55 -12.02 -4.58
C PHE A 316 10.06 -10.59 -4.45
N LEU A 317 11.30 -10.33 -4.87
CA LEU A 317 11.82 -8.97 -4.97
C LEU A 317 10.98 -8.11 -5.92
N SER A 318 10.60 -8.66 -7.07
CA SER A 318 9.74 -7.94 -8.04
C SER A 318 8.37 -7.59 -7.46
N MET A 319 7.77 -8.46 -6.65
CA MET A 319 6.53 -8.18 -5.92
C MET A 319 6.70 -6.99 -4.96
N VAL A 320 7.76 -6.99 -4.16
CA VAL A 320 8.03 -5.90 -3.19
C VAL A 320 8.45 -4.62 -3.91
N ALA A 321 9.25 -4.69 -4.97
CA ALA A 321 9.60 -3.55 -5.81
C ALA A 321 8.37 -2.87 -6.43
N HIS A 322 7.40 -3.68 -6.83
CA HIS A 322 6.12 -3.20 -7.33
C HIS A 322 5.33 -2.44 -6.25
N TRP A 323 5.31 -2.95 -5.02
CA TRP A 323 4.71 -2.27 -3.87
C TRP A 323 5.42 -0.94 -3.53
N LEU A 324 6.73 -0.88 -3.72
CA LEU A 324 7.56 0.32 -3.53
C LEU A 324 7.53 1.31 -4.71
N GLN A 325 6.74 1.02 -5.77
CA GLN A 325 6.68 1.83 -7.01
C GLN A 325 8.02 1.95 -7.76
N MET A 326 8.84 0.93 -7.69
CA MET A 326 10.11 0.84 -8.43
C MET A 326 9.94 0.30 -9.86
N ASP A 327 8.71 -0.07 -10.25
CA ASP A 327 8.36 -0.75 -11.49
C ASP A 327 8.28 0.18 -12.73
N ARG A 328 8.89 1.35 -12.68
CA ARG A 328 8.90 2.31 -13.80
C ARG A 328 9.64 1.77 -15.03
N GLU A 329 10.71 0.99 -14.82
CA GLU A 329 11.55 0.42 -15.87
C GLU A 329 11.19 -1.04 -16.14
N HIS A 330 10.87 -1.81 -15.10
CA HIS A 330 10.61 -3.25 -15.18
C HIS A 330 9.32 -3.60 -14.43
N ALA A 331 8.29 -3.96 -15.18
CA ALA A 331 7.02 -4.39 -14.61
C ALA A 331 7.11 -5.81 -14.04
N ASN A 332 6.42 -6.09 -12.92
CA ASN A 332 6.25 -7.46 -12.42
C ASN A 332 5.29 -8.24 -13.31
N SER A 333 5.82 -8.78 -14.42
CA SER A 333 5.07 -9.49 -15.44
C SER A 333 5.18 -11.03 -15.36
N THR A 334 5.96 -11.54 -14.41
CA THR A 334 6.22 -12.97 -14.24
C THR A 334 5.47 -13.49 -13.00
N SER A 335 5.01 -14.73 -13.05
CA SER A 335 4.17 -15.34 -12.01
C SER A 335 4.63 -16.79 -11.77
N PRO A 336 4.88 -17.21 -10.52
CA PRO A 336 5.04 -18.63 -10.19
C PRO A 336 3.80 -19.42 -10.57
N LEU A 337 4.00 -20.64 -11.08
CA LEU A 337 2.95 -21.58 -11.45
C LEU A 337 3.26 -22.93 -10.81
N LEU A 338 2.57 -23.25 -9.72
CA LEU A 338 2.76 -24.49 -8.97
C LEU A 338 1.83 -25.57 -9.52
N VAL A 339 2.42 -26.57 -10.16
CA VAL A 339 1.70 -27.68 -10.78
C VAL A 339 1.93 -28.96 -9.97
N GLY A 340 0.87 -29.66 -9.59
CA GLY A 340 1.01 -30.90 -8.81
C GLY A 340 -0.31 -31.41 -8.29
N PRO A 341 -0.34 -32.59 -7.63
CA PRO A 341 -1.56 -33.26 -7.22
C PRO A 341 -2.41 -32.40 -6.27
N GLN A 342 -3.69 -32.70 -6.23
CA GLN A 342 -4.60 -32.05 -5.27
C GLN A 342 -4.18 -32.39 -3.83
N GLY A 343 -4.35 -31.44 -2.92
CA GLY A 343 -4.08 -31.62 -1.49
C GLY A 343 -2.60 -31.41 -1.09
N CYS A 344 -1.67 -31.14 -2.00
CA CYS A 344 -0.26 -30.89 -1.66
C CYS A 344 0.01 -29.48 -1.08
N ARG A 345 -1.02 -28.74 -0.64
CA ARG A 345 -0.98 -27.43 0.02
C ARG A 345 -0.54 -26.25 -0.85
N LYS A 346 -0.76 -26.29 -2.17
CA LYS A 346 -0.39 -25.19 -3.07
C LYS A 346 -1.04 -23.87 -2.68
N SER A 347 -2.39 -23.83 -2.60
CA SER A 347 -3.13 -22.60 -2.27
C SER A 347 -2.83 -22.11 -0.85
N THR A 348 -2.60 -23.03 0.11
CA THR A 348 -2.14 -22.67 1.46
C THR A 348 -0.78 -21.96 1.44
N PHE A 349 0.16 -22.47 0.64
CA PHE A 349 1.47 -21.83 0.45
C PHE A 349 1.32 -20.44 -0.18
N CYS A 350 0.49 -20.31 -1.23
CA CYS A 350 0.25 -19.01 -1.86
C CYS A 350 -0.28 -17.97 -0.85
N GLN A 351 -1.24 -18.37 -0.03
CA GLN A 351 -1.80 -17.49 1.01
C GLN A 351 -0.78 -17.15 2.11
N SER A 352 0.09 -18.11 2.47
CA SER A 352 1.11 -17.90 3.51
C SER A 352 2.21 -16.93 3.11
N LEU A 353 2.32 -16.54 1.86
CA LEU A 353 3.28 -15.52 1.42
C LEU A 353 2.97 -14.14 1.99
N LEU A 354 1.69 -13.84 2.26
CA LEU A 354 1.31 -12.56 2.85
C LEU A 354 1.25 -12.64 4.39
N PRO A 355 1.74 -11.59 5.08
CA PRO A 355 1.62 -11.46 6.51
C PRO A 355 0.14 -11.33 6.93
N PRO A 356 -0.21 -11.62 8.19
CA PRO A 356 -1.59 -11.58 8.68
C PRO A 356 -2.31 -10.25 8.35
N GLU A 357 -1.63 -9.13 8.44
CA GLU A 357 -2.15 -7.78 8.19
C GLU A 357 -2.53 -7.58 6.71
N LEU A 358 -1.81 -8.24 5.79
CA LEU A 358 -2.06 -8.16 4.35
C LEU A 358 -2.88 -9.31 3.78
N ARG A 359 -3.21 -10.34 4.57
CA ARG A 359 -4.09 -11.44 4.13
C ARG A 359 -5.48 -11.01 3.63
N PRO A 360 -6.12 -9.94 4.17
CA PRO A 360 -7.36 -9.42 3.58
C PRO A 360 -7.23 -8.90 2.14
N TYR A 361 -6.01 -8.76 1.65
CA TYR A 361 -5.67 -8.33 0.29
C TYR A 361 -5.10 -9.48 -0.56
N PHE A 362 -5.32 -10.71 -0.14
CA PHE A 362 -5.14 -11.92 -0.92
C PHE A 362 -6.48 -12.36 -1.51
N VAL A 363 -6.46 -12.93 -2.72
CA VAL A 363 -7.65 -13.54 -3.33
C VAL A 363 -7.26 -14.78 -4.13
N ASP A 364 -8.10 -15.82 -4.00
CA ASP A 364 -8.06 -17.02 -4.85
C ASP A 364 -8.99 -16.83 -6.05
N GLY A 365 -8.39 -16.51 -7.18
CA GLY A 365 -9.10 -16.29 -8.44
C GLY A 365 -9.62 -14.87 -8.64
N ILE A 366 -9.79 -14.53 -9.91
CA ILE A 366 -10.45 -13.32 -10.39
C ILE A 366 -11.34 -13.65 -11.57
N ASP A 367 -12.43 -12.94 -11.72
CA ASP A 367 -13.29 -13.10 -12.90
C ASP A 367 -12.67 -12.43 -14.14
N LEU A 368 -12.06 -13.25 -15.00
CA LEU A 368 -11.53 -12.80 -16.30
C LEU A 368 -12.65 -12.52 -17.33
N GLY A 369 -13.91 -12.79 -17.00
CA GLY A 369 -15.09 -12.46 -17.80
C GLY A 369 -15.40 -10.97 -17.81
N SER A 370 -15.25 -10.34 -16.65
CA SER A 370 -15.43 -8.90 -16.47
C SER A 370 -14.07 -8.19 -16.51
N ARG A 371 -13.77 -7.52 -17.63
CA ARG A 371 -12.52 -6.77 -17.76
C ARG A 371 -12.36 -5.70 -16.66
N LYS A 372 -13.48 -5.03 -16.32
CA LYS A 372 -13.48 -3.98 -15.31
C LYS A 372 -13.14 -4.52 -13.93
N ASP A 373 -13.71 -5.65 -13.54
CA ASP A 373 -13.49 -6.25 -12.23
C ASP A 373 -12.09 -6.84 -12.12
N ALA A 374 -11.61 -7.51 -13.19
CA ALA A 374 -10.25 -8.03 -13.26
C ALA A 374 -9.20 -6.90 -13.18
N GLU A 375 -9.41 -5.79 -13.87
CA GLU A 375 -8.53 -4.63 -13.78
C GLU A 375 -8.61 -3.94 -12.41
N MET A 376 -9.79 -3.83 -11.81
CA MET A 376 -9.97 -3.28 -10.48
C MET A 376 -9.28 -4.15 -9.41
N ALA A 377 -9.27 -5.47 -9.58
CA ALA A 377 -8.56 -6.40 -8.69
C ALA A 377 -7.07 -6.07 -8.57
N LEU A 378 -6.43 -5.59 -9.66
CA LEU A 378 -5.02 -5.18 -9.63
C LEU A 378 -4.70 -4.09 -8.61
N SER A 379 -5.66 -3.21 -8.32
CA SER A 379 -5.49 -2.12 -7.34
C SER A 379 -5.98 -2.48 -5.95
N ARG A 380 -6.80 -3.54 -5.82
CA ARG A 380 -7.43 -3.93 -4.57
C ARG A 380 -6.68 -5.01 -3.81
N PHE A 381 -5.95 -5.86 -4.50
CA PHE A 381 -5.24 -6.98 -3.90
C PHE A 381 -3.72 -6.78 -3.97
N ALA A 382 -3.02 -7.36 -3.01
CA ALA A 382 -1.57 -7.39 -2.96
C ALA A 382 -0.99 -8.61 -3.70
N LEU A 383 -1.70 -9.74 -3.59
CA LEU A 383 -1.36 -10.99 -4.25
C LEU A 383 -2.64 -11.68 -4.74
N ILE A 384 -2.66 -12.06 -6.01
CA ILE A 384 -3.75 -12.80 -6.65
C ILE A 384 -3.24 -14.20 -6.97
N ASN A 385 -3.86 -15.20 -6.39
CA ASN A 385 -3.65 -16.59 -6.79
C ASN A 385 -4.63 -16.93 -7.92
N LEU A 386 -4.12 -17.35 -9.06
CA LEU A 386 -4.90 -17.93 -10.15
C LEU A 386 -5.10 -19.42 -9.83
N ASP A 387 -5.98 -19.71 -8.89
CA ASP A 387 -6.28 -21.09 -8.51
C ASP A 387 -6.96 -21.85 -9.67
N GLU A 388 -6.68 -23.14 -9.79
CA GLU A 388 -7.15 -23.93 -10.92
C GLU A 388 -6.87 -23.28 -12.29
N PHE A 389 -5.62 -22.88 -12.52
CA PHE A 389 -5.20 -22.21 -13.76
C PHE A 389 -5.63 -22.96 -15.03
N ASP A 390 -5.73 -24.27 -14.96
CA ASP A 390 -6.22 -25.15 -16.02
C ASP A 390 -7.70 -24.91 -16.37
N SER A 391 -8.50 -24.37 -15.47
CA SER A 391 -9.88 -24.01 -15.73
C SER A 391 -10.03 -22.75 -16.61
N ILE A 392 -8.95 -21.95 -16.77
CA ILE A 392 -8.97 -20.72 -17.55
C ILE A 392 -9.04 -21.06 -19.06
N PRO A 393 -10.13 -20.70 -19.75
CA PRO A 393 -10.28 -20.98 -21.18
C PRO A 393 -9.12 -20.39 -22.00
N ALA A 394 -8.66 -21.12 -23.02
CA ALA A 394 -7.60 -20.66 -23.92
C ALA A 394 -7.89 -19.27 -24.54
N SER A 395 -9.15 -18.95 -24.79
CA SER A 395 -9.59 -17.64 -25.29
C SER A 395 -9.33 -16.48 -24.32
N ARG A 396 -9.22 -16.76 -23.01
CA ARG A 396 -8.94 -15.77 -21.96
C ARG A 396 -7.45 -15.58 -21.66
N GLN A 397 -6.62 -16.54 -22.03
CA GLN A 397 -5.17 -16.46 -21.77
C GLN A 397 -4.49 -15.24 -22.40
N PRO A 398 -4.83 -14.75 -23.62
CA PRO A 398 -4.25 -13.52 -24.16
C PRO A 398 -4.60 -12.28 -23.32
N TYR A 399 -5.82 -12.23 -22.77
CA TYR A 399 -6.22 -11.13 -21.88
C TYR A 399 -5.47 -11.19 -20.54
N LEU A 400 -5.33 -12.38 -19.95
CA LEU A 400 -4.54 -12.58 -18.74
C LEU A 400 -3.09 -12.12 -18.92
N LYS A 401 -2.46 -12.44 -20.06
CA LYS A 401 -1.10 -11.98 -20.38
C LYS A 401 -0.99 -10.46 -20.44
N ASN A 402 -2.01 -9.79 -20.99
CA ASN A 402 -2.10 -8.33 -20.97
C ASN A 402 -2.23 -7.82 -19.53
N LEU A 403 -3.07 -8.46 -18.72
CA LEU A 403 -3.29 -8.10 -17.32
C LEU A 403 -2.01 -8.21 -16.48
N LEU A 404 -1.23 -9.28 -16.68
CA LEU A 404 0.07 -9.49 -16.02
C LEU A 404 1.08 -8.36 -16.32
N GLN A 405 1.01 -7.72 -17.47
CA GLN A 405 1.94 -6.67 -17.89
C GLN A 405 1.48 -5.24 -17.58
N LYS A 406 0.22 -5.06 -17.17
CA LYS A 406 -0.27 -3.72 -16.85
C LYS A 406 0.47 -3.15 -15.65
N ALA A 407 1.12 -2.00 -15.82
CA ALA A 407 1.75 -1.27 -14.72
C ALA A 407 0.73 -0.43 -13.93
N LYS A 408 -0.29 0.08 -14.60
CA LYS A 408 -1.30 0.98 -14.05
C LYS A 408 -2.69 0.59 -14.53
N VAL A 409 -3.70 0.98 -13.75
CA VAL A 409 -5.11 0.72 -14.05
C VAL A 409 -5.83 2.05 -14.22
N THR A 410 -6.43 2.27 -15.38
CA THR A 410 -7.23 3.48 -15.64
C THR A 410 -8.68 3.06 -15.77
N LEU A 411 -9.47 3.33 -14.74
CA LEU A 411 -10.88 2.96 -14.68
C LEU A 411 -11.75 4.12 -14.19
N ARG A 412 -12.99 4.14 -14.66
CA ARG A 412 -14.02 4.97 -14.07
C ARG A 412 -14.65 4.24 -12.90
N LYS A 413 -14.51 4.80 -11.68
CA LYS A 413 -15.20 4.24 -10.51
C LYS A 413 -16.71 4.22 -10.70
N PRO A 414 -17.43 3.28 -10.10
CA PRO A 414 -18.88 3.35 -10.03
C PRO A 414 -19.30 4.71 -9.47
N TYR A 415 -20.18 5.41 -10.17
CA TYR A 415 -20.65 6.76 -9.84
C TYR A 415 -19.59 7.89 -9.89
N GLY A 416 -18.39 7.63 -10.39
CA GLY A 416 -17.36 8.63 -10.62
C GLY A 416 -17.61 9.40 -11.94
N GLU A 417 -17.33 10.70 -11.96
CA GLU A 417 -17.50 11.53 -13.16
C GLU A 417 -16.31 11.42 -14.12
N SER A 418 -15.12 11.11 -13.59
CA SER A 418 -13.86 11.06 -14.37
C SER A 418 -13.21 9.67 -14.34
N MET A 419 -12.35 9.43 -15.34
CA MET A 419 -11.41 8.31 -15.33
C MET A 419 -10.34 8.60 -14.29
N GLU A 420 -10.10 7.64 -13.39
CA GLU A 420 -9.02 7.72 -12.41
C GLU A 420 -7.92 6.72 -12.76
N GLU A 421 -6.69 7.18 -12.70
CA GLU A 421 -5.54 6.31 -12.74
C GLU A 421 -5.32 5.75 -11.32
N MET A 422 -5.42 4.42 -11.20
CA MET A 422 -5.20 3.71 -9.95
C MET A 422 -3.89 2.96 -10.03
N ARG A 423 -3.16 2.94 -8.93
CA ARG A 423 -1.95 2.18 -8.77
C ARG A 423 -2.27 0.68 -8.74
N ARG A 424 -1.46 -0.13 -9.42
CA ARG A 424 -1.48 -1.58 -9.27
C ARG A 424 -0.63 -1.98 -8.06
N PHE A 425 -1.15 -2.88 -7.23
CA PHE A 425 -0.44 -3.55 -6.14
C PHE A 425 -0.28 -5.04 -6.39
N ALA A 426 -1.22 -5.62 -7.13
CA ALA A 426 -1.29 -7.06 -7.30
C ALA A 426 -0.11 -7.63 -8.07
N SER A 427 0.57 -8.57 -7.43
CA SER A 427 1.38 -9.59 -8.09
C SER A 427 0.56 -10.86 -8.26
N PHE A 428 1.03 -11.77 -9.10
CA PHE A 428 0.31 -13.00 -9.39
C PHE A 428 1.13 -14.22 -9.00
N ILE A 429 0.41 -15.25 -8.57
CA ILE A 429 0.87 -16.62 -8.42
C ILE A 429 -0.23 -17.53 -8.98
N ALA A 430 0.08 -18.71 -9.42
CA ALA A 430 -0.90 -19.62 -10.01
C ALA A 430 -0.73 -21.05 -9.48
N THR A 431 -1.83 -21.79 -9.40
CA THR A 431 -1.85 -23.21 -9.02
C THR A 431 -2.60 -24.03 -10.06
N SER A 432 -2.18 -25.27 -10.27
CA SER A 432 -2.90 -26.22 -11.12
C SER A 432 -2.70 -27.66 -10.67
N ASN A 433 -3.65 -28.50 -11.07
CA ASN A 433 -3.59 -29.95 -10.86
C ASN A 433 -3.19 -30.71 -12.14
N THR A 434 -3.17 -30.04 -13.27
CA THR A 434 -2.85 -30.65 -14.58
C THR A 434 -1.57 -30.04 -15.15
N PHE A 435 -0.85 -30.81 -16.00
CA PHE A 435 0.41 -30.39 -16.59
C PHE A 435 0.22 -29.62 -17.91
N ALA A 436 -0.74 -29.99 -18.73
CA ALA A 436 -0.94 -29.41 -20.05
C ALA A 436 -1.75 -28.10 -19.99
N LEU A 437 -1.11 -27.00 -19.64
CA LEU A 437 -1.76 -25.73 -19.27
C LEU A 437 -1.49 -24.59 -20.26
N LEU A 438 -0.23 -24.45 -20.65
CA LEU A 438 0.23 -23.28 -21.40
C LEU A 438 -0.05 -23.51 -22.90
N THR A 439 -0.97 -22.73 -23.44
CA THR A 439 -1.40 -22.87 -24.85
C THR A 439 -0.56 -22.04 -25.83
N ASP A 440 0.25 -21.11 -25.33
CA ASP A 440 1.06 -20.21 -26.15
C ASP A 440 2.53 -20.33 -25.80
N THR A 441 3.30 -20.94 -26.70
CA THR A 441 4.73 -21.14 -26.55
C THR A 441 5.55 -19.84 -26.52
N THR A 442 5.04 -18.74 -27.08
CA THR A 442 5.72 -17.43 -27.08
C THR A 442 5.50 -16.64 -25.80
N GLY A 443 4.49 -17.00 -25.03
CA GLY A 443 4.10 -16.31 -23.80
C GLY A 443 4.47 -17.04 -22.51
N SER A 444 5.08 -18.22 -22.61
CA SER A 444 5.38 -19.08 -21.45
C SER A 444 6.40 -18.44 -20.49
N ARG A 445 7.27 -17.54 -20.96
CA ARG A 445 8.23 -16.79 -20.13
C ARG A 445 7.61 -15.98 -18.98
N ARG A 446 6.28 -15.78 -19.00
CA ARG A 446 5.54 -15.09 -17.91
C ARG A 446 5.25 -16.00 -16.73
N PHE A 447 5.57 -17.27 -16.85
CA PHE A 447 5.32 -18.23 -15.78
C PHE A 447 6.63 -18.90 -15.35
N ILE A 448 6.78 -19.04 -14.04
CA ILE A 448 7.83 -19.86 -13.42
C ILE A 448 7.18 -21.19 -13.09
N GLY A 449 7.13 -22.08 -14.09
CA GLY A 449 6.52 -23.39 -13.95
C GLY A 449 7.34 -24.32 -13.04
N VAL A 450 6.66 -24.90 -12.06
CA VAL A 450 7.27 -25.80 -11.08
C VAL A 450 6.38 -27.00 -10.84
N GLU A 451 6.91 -28.19 -11.05
CA GLU A 451 6.27 -29.43 -10.65
C GLU A 451 6.49 -29.69 -9.17
N VAL A 452 5.40 -29.72 -8.42
CA VAL A 452 5.42 -29.99 -6.97
C VAL A 452 5.44 -31.51 -6.74
N LYS A 453 6.58 -32.03 -6.33
CA LYS A 453 6.85 -33.49 -6.19
C LYS A 453 6.33 -34.09 -4.88
N GLY A 454 5.76 -33.29 -3.98
CA GLY A 454 5.29 -33.80 -2.68
C GLY A 454 4.50 -32.74 -1.90
N MET A 455 4.36 -32.97 -0.61
CA MET A 455 3.66 -32.04 0.29
C MET A 455 4.52 -30.78 0.52
N ILE A 456 3.97 -29.60 0.22
CA ILE A 456 4.62 -28.32 0.53
C ILE A 456 4.68 -28.13 2.03
N ARG A 457 5.85 -27.78 2.55
CA ARG A 457 6.06 -27.49 3.96
C ARG A 457 5.50 -26.11 4.27
N ILE A 458 4.68 -26.04 5.33
CA ILE A 458 4.17 -24.75 5.83
C ILE A 458 4.85 -24.53 7.18
N GLU A 459 5.88 -23.72 7.17
CA GLU A 459 6.67 -23.37 8.35
C GLU A 459 6.26 -21.98 8.88
N PRO A 460 6.49 -21.69 10.16
CA PRO A 460 6.33 -20.33 10.69
C PRO A 460 7.23 -19.35 9.93
N ILE A 461 6.67 -18.25 9.47
CA ILE A 461 7.38 -17.23 8.71
C ILE A 461 7.59 -15.99 9.59
N ASP A 462 8.85 -15.55 9.70
CA ASP A 462 9.19 -14.24 10.26
C ASP A 462 8.96 -13.16 9.18
N TYR A 463 7.70 -12.75 9.04
CA TYR A 463 7.30 -11.79 8.01
C TYR A 463 8.05 -10.45 8.10
N PRO A 464 8.23 -9.84 9.29
CA PRO A 464 8.99 -8.60 9.37
C PRO A 464 10.39 -8.72 8.76
N GLN A 465 11.14 -9.77 9.09
CA GLN A 465 12.48 -9.98 8.56
C GLN A 465 12.50 -10.46 7.10
N LEU A 466 11.53 -11.28 6.68
CA LEU A 466 11.38 -11.70 5.29
C LEU A 466 11.22 -10.50 4.34
N TYR A 467 10.33 -9.57 4.70
CA TYR A 467 10.10 -8.38 3.89
C TYR A 467 11.18 -7.31 4.09
N ALA A 468 11.79 -7.22 5.28
CA ALA A 468 12.96 -6.37 5.51
C ALA A 468 14.13 -6.78 4.63
N GLN A 469 14.36 -8.09 4.42
CA GLN A 469 15.32 -8.61 3.46
C GLN A 469 15.04 -8.09 2.05
N ALA A 470 13.81 -8.22 1.56
CA ALA A 470 13.46 -7.79 0.21
C ALA A 470 13.65 -6.28 0.02
N VAL A 471 13.22 -5.47 1.01
CA VAL A 471 13.40 -4.01 1.00
C VAL A 471 14.88 -3.64 1.07
N GLY A 472 15.68 -4.33 1.91
CA GLY A 472 17.13 -4.14 2.03
C GLY A 472 17.83 -4.42 0.71
N ALA A 473 17.61 -5.59 0.11
CA ALA A 473 18.18 -6.00 -1.17
C ALA A 473 17.84 -5.00 -2.30
N LEU A 474 16.59 -4.53 -2.36
CA LEU A 474 16.18 -3.52 -3.34
C LEU A 474 16.85 -2.16 -3.12
N ARG A 475 17.07 -1.75 -1.87
CA ARG A 475 17.81 -0.52 -1.55
C ARG A 475 19.29 -0.61 -1.90
N GLU A 476 19.88 -1.78 -1.81
CA GLU A 476 21.25 -2.07 -2.23
C GLU A 476 21.38 -2.19 -3.75
N GLY A 477 20.28 -2.14 -4.49
CA GLY A 477 20.26 -2.17 -5.95
C GLY A 477 20.24 -3.59 -6.54
N GLU A 478 19.85 -4.60 -5.75
CA GLU A 478 19.65 -5.93 -6.29
C GLU A 478 18.59 -5.95 -7.38
N ARG A 479 18.84 -6.78 -8.41
CA ARG A 479 17.98 -6.93 -9.56
C ARG A 479 16.69 -7.69 -9.21
N TYR A 480 15.55 -7.15 -9.65
CA TYR A 480 14.23 -7.72 -9.44
C TYR A 480 13.48 -8.07 -10.73
N TRP A 481 14.19 -8.15 -11.86
CA TRP A 481 13.65 -8.52 -13.18
C TRP A 481 14.44 -9.66 -13.79
N PHE A 482 13.83 -10.39 -14.72
CA PHE A 482 14.47 -11.49 -15.44
C PHE A 482 15.28 -10.96 -16.61
N THR A 483 16.49 -11.53 -16.83
CA THR A 483 17.31 -11.23 -18.00
C THR A 483 16.83 -12.03 -19.20
N PRO A 484 17.23 -11.65 -20.45
CA PRO A 484 16.90 -12.43 -21.63
C PRO A 484 17.36 -13.91 -21.56
N GLU A 485 18.50 -14.17 -20.93
CA GLU A 485 19.04 -15.53 -20.75
C GLU A 485 18.15 -16.32 -19.78
N GLU A 486 17.71 -15.72 -18.68
CA GLU A 486 16.78 -16.32 -17.72
C GLU A 486 15.39 -16.55 -18.35
N GLU A 487 14.93 -15.64 -19.22
CA GLU A 487 13.69 -15.86 -19.99
C GLU A 487 13.80 -17.09 -20.92
N VAL A 488 14.97 -17.36 -21.48
CA VAL A 488 15.21 -18.58 -22.27
C VAL A 488 15.14 -19.84 -21.39
N LEU A 489 15.70 -19.77 -20.16
CA LEU A 489 15.61 -20.85 -19.19
C LEU A 489 14.16 -21.08 -18.73
N LEU A 490 13.40 -20.01 -18.43
CA LEU A 490 11.98 -20.09 -18.13
C LEU A 490 11.20 -20.79 -19.25
N ASN A 491 11.41 -20.39 -20.51
CA ASN A 491 10.75 -21.02 -21.64
C ASN A 491 11.12 -22.49 -21.77
N ARG A 492 12.39 -22.87 -21.53
CA ARG A 492 12.84 -24.25 -21.53
C ARG A 492 12.14 -25.08 -20.45
N ASN A 493 12.12 -24.59 -19.22
CA ASN A 493 11.51 -25.27 -18.09
C ASN A 493 9.97 -25.41 -18.26
N ASN A 494 9.35 -24.45 -18.92
CA ASN A 494 7.91 -24.44 -19.15
C ASN A 494 7.43 -25.39 -20.24
N ARG A 495 8.33 -25.95 -21.08
CA ARG A 495 7.96 -26.90 -22.14
C ARG A 495 7.15 -28.09 -21.62
N MET A 496 7.46 -28.58 -20.43
CA MET A 496 6.73 -29.70 -19.81
C MET A 496 5.27 -29.34 -19.45
N PHE A 497 4.93 -28.07 -19.31
CA PHE A 497 3.60 -27.56 -18.99
C PHE A 497 2.84 -27.08 -20.24
N GLU A 498 3.45 -27.12 -21.43
CA GLU A 498 2.81 -26.68 -22.65
C GLU A 498 1.79 -27.72 -23.11
N LYS A 499 0.57 -27.23 -23.41
CA LYS A 499 -0.45 -28.04 -24.07
C LYS A 499 -0.08 -28.21 -25.51
N ARG A 500 0.25 -29.43 -25.91
CA ARG A 500 0.49 -29.74 -27.33
C ARG A 500 -0.83 -29.57 -28.09
N PRO A 501 -0.85 -28.81 -29.18
CA PRO A 501 -2.02 -28.80 -30.06
C PRO A 501 -2.32 -30.22 -30.56
N LEU A 502 -3.58 -30.57 -30.69
CA LEU A 502 -4.01 -31.89 -31.18
C LEU A 502 -3.29 -32.30 -32.49
N LEU A 503 -3.09 -31.31 -33.37
CA LEU A 503 -2.34 -31.54 -34.63
C LEU A 503 -0.89 -31.95 -34.36
N GLU A 504 -0.25 -31.42 -33.36
CA GLU A 504 1.11 -31.74 -32.95
C GLU A 504 1.17 -33.16 -32.35
N GLU A 505 0.24 -33.51 -31.49
CA GLU A 505 0.11 -34.84 -30.90
C GLU A 505 -0.10 -35.89 -31.99
N LEU A 506 -1.05 -35.65 -32.89
CA LEU A 506 -1.33 -36.56 -34.02
C LEU A 506 -0.15 -36.66 -34.96
N PHE A 507 0.55 -35.55 -35.25
CA PHE A 507 1.75 -35.60 -36.09
C PHE A 507 2.84 -36.45 -35.45
N LEU A 508 3.15 -36.26 -34.19
CA LEU A 508 4.18 -37.04 -33.48
C LEU A 508 3.78 -38.49 -33.24
N HIS A 509 2.49 -38.80 -33.26
CA HIS A 509 1.99 -40.16 -33.13
C HIS A 509 2.07 -40.94 -34.45
N TYR A 510 1.80 -40.27 -35.58
CA TYR A 510 1.77 -40.93 -36.88
C TYR A 510 3.02 -40.73 -37.73
N PHE A 511 3.92 -39.83 -37.33
CA PHE A 511 5.14 -39.53 -38.09
C PHE A 511 6.32 -39.34 -37.17
N ARG A 512 7.47 -39.93 -37.61
CA ARG A 512 8.78 -39.72 -37.00
C ARG A 512 9.61 -38.78 -37.86
N ILE A 513 10.38 -37.90 -37.21
CA ILE A 513 11.34 -37.01 -37.86
C ILE A 513 12.67 -37.80 -37.98
N PRO A 514 13.19 -38.05 -39.16
CA PRO A 514 14.44 -38.79 -39.33
C PRO A 514 15.63 -37.95 -38.84
N GLU A 515 16.58 -38.59 -38.18
CA GLU A 515 17.84 -37.96 -37.75
C GLU A 515 18.83 -37.81 -38.92
N GLU A 516 18.80 -38.71 -39.92
CA GLU A 516 19.63 -38.71 -41.14
C GLU A 516 18.78 -38.91 -42.41
N GLU A 517 19.38 -38.61 -43.60
CA GLU A 517 18.65 -38.64 -44.89
C GLU A 517 18.25 -40.06 -45.39
N GLU A 518 18.47 -41.10 -44.62
CA GLU A 518 18.29 -42.46 -45.07
C GLU A 518 16.81 -42.80 -45.40
N GLY A 519 16.60 -43.03 -46.69
CA GLY A 519 15.44 -43.76 -47.20
C GLY A 519 14.08 -43.08 -47.11
N CYS A 520 14.02 -41.77 -46.93
CA CYS A 520 12.78 -41.06 -46.72
C CYS A 520 12.36 -40.26 -47.96
N GLU A 521 11.18 -40.57 -48.52
CA GLU A 521 10.58 -39.72 -49.54
C GLU A 521 9.91 -38.50 -48.88
N PRO A 522 10.18 -37.27 -49.36
CA PRO A 522 9.62 -36.09 -48.78
C PRO A 522 8.13 -35.96 -49.15
N LEU A 523 7.27 -35.77 -48.14
CA LEU A 523 5.83 -35.62 -48.28
C LEU A 523 5.42 -34.14 -48.25
N SER A 524 4.40 -33.78 -49.01
CA SER A 524 3.79 -32.45 -48.93
C SER A 524 2.92 -32.29 -47.70
N ALA A 525 2.73 -31.05 -47.23
CA ALA A 525 1.85 -30.76 -46.07
C ALA A 525 0.42 -31.30 -46.22
N PRO A 526 -0.24 -31.21 -47.43
CA PRO A 526 -1.54 -31.85 -47.64
C PRO A 526 -1.50 -33.37 -47.50
N GLU A 527 -0.47 -34.05 -48.04
CA GLU A 527 -0.34 -35.50 -47.93
C GLU A 527 -0.20 -35.96 -46.49
N ILE A 528 0.62 -35.26 -45.68
CA ILE A 528 0.77 -35.54 -44.26
C ILE A 528 -0.54 -35.36 -43.53
N LEU A 529 -1.23 -34.20 -43.74
CA LEU A 529 -2.51 -33.93 -43.13
C LEU A 529 -3.63 -34.89 -43.52
N MET A 530 -3.66 -35.33 -44.79
CA MET A 530 -4.60 -36.37 -45.25
C MET A 530 -4.32 -37.72 -44.58
N THR A 531 -3.07 -38.09 -44.41
CA THR A 531 -2.71 -39.32 -43.69
C THR A 531 -3.15 -39.27 -42.25
N ILE A 532 -2.87 -38.15 -41.55
CA ILE A 532 -3.32 -37.93 -40.17
C ILE A 532 -4.85 -37.99 -40.10
N SER A 533 -5.56 -37.27 -40.99
CA SER A 533 -7.02 -37.24 -41.01
C SER A 533 -7.63 -38.61 -41.25
N LYS A 534 -7.06 -39.38 -42.15
CA LYS A 534 -7.52 -40.73 -42.48
C LYS A 534 -7.33 -41.71 -41.31
N GLN A 535 -6.21 -41.63 -40.63
CA GLN A 535 -5.88 -42.53 -39.52
C GLN A 535 -6.60 -42.15 -38.23
N SER A 536 -6.64 -40.84 -37.90
CA SER A 536 -7.28 -40.33 -36.68
C SER A 536 -8.82 -40.21 -36.79
N LYS A 537 -9.39 -40.31 -37.99
CA LYS A 537 -10.82 -40.05 -38.29
C LYS A 537 -11.25 -38.61 -37.93
N ILE A 538 -10.32 -37.66 -37.80
CA ILE A 538 -10.57 -36.28 -37.46
C ILE A 538 -10.48 -35.44 -38.73
N ASP A 539 -11.54 -34.67 -39.02
CA ASP A 539 -11.54 -33.76 -40.17
C ASP A 539 -10.58 -32.58 -39.95
N LEU A 540 -9.57 -32.48 -40.76
CA LEU A 540 -8.53 -31.46 -40.72
C LEU A 540 -8.80 -30.43 -41.81
N THR A 541 -9.50 -29.34 -41.43
CA THR A 541 -9.82 -28.23 -42.34
C THR A 541 -8.61 -27.40 -42.81
N GLU A 542 -8.74 -26.66 -43.92
CA GLU A 542 -7.67 -25.80 -44.51
C GLU A 542 -6.99 -24.81 -43.55
N THR A 543 -7.67 -24.36 -42.54
CA THR A 543 -7.12 -23.48 -41.47
C THR A 543 -5.92 -24.12 -40.75
N LYS A 544 -5.78 -25.44 -40.80
CA LYS A 544 -4.71 -26.17 -40.15
C LYS A 544 -3.43 -26.24 -40.96
N LEU A 545 -3.43 -25.93 -42.27
CA LEU A 545 -2.22 -25.84 -43.11
C LEU A 545 -1.22 -24.78 -42.59
N ARG A 546 -1.69 -23.66 -42.14
CA ARG A 546 -0.82 -22.60 -41.57
C ARG A 546 -0.20 -23.07 -40.24
N LEU A 547 -1.00 -23.69 -39.37
CA LEU A 547 -0.53 -24.23 -38.09
C LEU A 547 0.46 -25.38 -38.33
N PHE A 548 0.22 -26.23 -39.34
CA PHE A 548 1.15 -27.27 -39.72
C PHE A 548 2.50 -26.73 -40.21
N GLY A 549 2.49 -25.63 -40.96
CA GLY A 549 3.72 -24.95 -41.37
C GLY A 549 4.56 -24.43 -40.21
N GLN A 550 3.90 -23.93 -39.18
CA GLN A 550 4.53 -23.50 -37.92
C GLN A 550 5.07 -24.69 -37.12
N LEU A 551 4.31 -25.79 -37.08
CA LEU A 551 4.75 -27.03 -36.45
C LEU A 551 6.02 -27.62 -37.09
N MET A 552 6.08 -27.67 -38.39
CA MET A 552 7.27 -28.11 -39.13
C MET A 552 8.49 -27.22 -38.87
N GLN A 553 8.29 -25.95 -38.68
CA GLN A 553 9.33 -24.99 -38.32
C GLN A 553 9.76 -25.16 -36.84
N LYS A 554 8.83 -25.40 -35.92
CA LYS A 554 9.10 -25.68 -34.50
C LYS A 554 10.03 -26.87 -34.31
N TYR A 555 9.81 -27.93 -35.07
CA TYR A 555 10.60 -29.15 -35.01
C TYR A 555 11.81 -29.15 -35.98
N ASN A 556 12.06 -28.01 -36.63
CA ASN A 556 13.15 -27.86 -37.59
C ASN A 556 13.19 -28.95 -38.64
N VAL A 557 12.00 -29.43 -39.11
CA VAL A 557 11.87 -30.50 -40.07
C VAL A 557 12.51 -30.10 -41.39
N ARG A 558 13.43 -30.92 -41.90
CA ARG A 558 14.07 -30.70 -43.21
C ARG A 558 13.02 -30.57 -44.30
N LYS A 559 13.18 -29.57 -45.18
CA LYS A 559 12.26 -29.28 -46.28
C LYS A 559 12.97 -29.19 -47.60
N LYS A 560 12.31 -29.63 -48.68
CA LYS A 560 12.75 -29.49 -50.07
C LYS A 560 11.68 -28.68 -50.84
N MET A 561 12.12 -27.74 -51.65
CA MET A 561 11.23 -27.00 -52.55
C MET A 561 11.15 -27.70 -53.90
N LYS A 562 9.95 -28.01 -54.38
CA LYS A 562 9.72 -28.59 -55.73
C LYS A 562 8.48 -27.92 -56.34
N LYS A 563 8.63 -27.23 -57.49
CA LYS A 563 7.52 -26.52 -58.19
C LYS A 563 6.67 -25.66 -57.24
N ASP A 564 7.31 -24.73 -56.49
CA ASP A 564 6.69 -23.81 -55.53
C ASP A 564 5.96 -24.45 -54.34
N ARG A 565 6.12 -25.76 -54.14
CA ARG A 565 5.56 -26.47 -52.99
C ARG A 565 6.66 -26.94 -52.03
N LYS A 566 6.36 -26.87 -50.73
CA LYS A 566 7.23 -27.34 -49.66
C LYS A 566 6.93 -28.82 -49.41
N TYR A 567 7.97 -29.65 -49.42
CA TYR A 567 7.95 -31.06 -49.04
C TYR A 567 8.80 -31.24 -47.79
N TYR A 568 8.35 -32.05 -46.86
CA TYR A 568 8.96 -32.29 -45.57
C TYR A 568 9.46 -33.73 -45.48
N TYR A 569 10.66 -33.91 -44.94
CA TYR A 569 11.21 -35.26 -44.72
C TYR A 569 10.70 -35.80 -43.41
N VAL A 570 9.74 -36.72 -43.48
CA VAL A 570 9.08 -37.39 -42.35
C VAL A 570 8.80 -38.84 -42.71
N ILE A 571 8.87 -39.72 -41.72
CA ILE A 571 8.63 -41.15 -41.90
C ILE A 571 7.29 -41.50 -41.26
N PRO A 572 6.30 -42.05 -41.98
CA PRO A 572 5.08 -42.55 -41.38
C PRO A 572 5.40 -43.71 -40.43
N GLU A 573 4.89 -43.63 -39.20
CA GLU A 573 4.86 -44.79 -38.31
C GLU A 573 3.58 -45.56 -38.58
N THR A 574 3.75 -46.75 -39.21
CA THR A 574 2.65 -47.70 -39.37
C THR A 574 2.49 -48.46 -38.08
N GLU A 575 1.32 -48.35 -37.42
CA GLU A 575 0.97 -49.30 -36.35
C GLU A 575 1.01 -50.73 -36.91
N GLU A 576 1.86 -51.59 -36.36
CA GLU A 576 1.61 -53.03 -36.45
C GLU A 576 0.31 -53.35 -35.73
N PRO A 577 -0.60 -54.12 -36.35
CA PRO A 577 -1.88 -54.43 -35.73
C PRO A 577 -1.66 -55.45 -34.60
N GLY A 578 -1.62 -54.95 -33.37
CA GLY A 578 -1.59 -55.88 -32.24
C GLY A 578 -1.11 -55.24 -30.95
N THR A 579 -1.99 -54.54 -30.27
CA THR A 579 -2.25 -54.72 -28.81
C THR A 579 -3.40 -53.82 -28.40
N ASP A 580 -4.53 -54.42 -28.05
CA ASP A 580 -5.65 -53.80 -27.36
C ASP A 580 -5.14 -53.17 -26.05
N VAL A 581 -5.24 -51.85 -25.94
CA VAL A 581 -5.15 -51.15 -24.66
C VAL A 581 -6.60 -50.88 -24.21
N PRO A 582 -7.05 -51.39 -23.08
CA PRO A 582 -8.40 -51.13 -22.58
C PRO A 582 -8.57 -49.69 -22.24
N VAL A 583 -9.59 -49.07 -22.80
CA VAL A 583 -10.13 -47.77 -22.39
C VAL A 583 -10.73 -47.95 -20.99
N GLY A 584 -10.16 -47.29 -20.00
CA GLY A 584 -10.62 -47.15 -18.63
C GLY A 584 -10.64 -45.66 -18.22
#